data_30b8747efbfa46bf488780846cce3b4e
#
_entry.id   30b8747efbfa46bf488780846cce3b4e
#
_cell.length_a   1.000
_cell.length_b   1.000
_cell.length_c   1.000
_cell.angle_alpha   90.00
_cell.angle_beta   90.00
_cell.angle_gamma   90.00
#
_symmetry.space_group_name_H-M   'P 1'
#
loop_
_entity.id
_entity.type
_entity.pdbx_description
1 polymer ?
#
loop_
_entity_poly.entity_id
_entity_poly.type
_entity_poly.pdbx_seq_one_letter_code
_entity_poly.pdbx_strand_id
1 'polypeptide(L)'
;LTRLPVPADAGLDLRALIARMGPARTLHSLLGARPDTRQFRHHAANPLDVDVLIVDEASMVHLEMMDALLQALPPTARLVLLGDKDQLASVEAGAVLGDLCQDAAAGRYSAATAQFVLHAAGQTLAAEFVLPDPAPVLAQQTVMLRQSRRFKGAIGQLALAVNRGDAIAARDVFVGAASGRDGLAGNLSRPQTTSTEQLSPLLALQPSSPQAVCALALGAAGKPSYADYLRLMQTGPAGQGAEVSSESHANWVRSVLKAFERFRILCAVHQGDWGTQSLNAAVQKALADAGLLQVKGEWYEGRPVMVTRNDAQLGVFNGDVGVVLPGTEGKPKVWFLDGEALRSVSVMRLA
;
A
#
# COMPACT_ATOMS: atom_id res chain seq x y z
N LEU A 1 -4.83 7.63 -13.23
CA LEU A 1 -5.81 7.81 -14.30
C LEU A 1 -5.15 8.14 -15.66
N THR A 2 -4.12 8.98 -15.71
CA THR A 2 -3.42 9.36 -16.96
C THR A 2 -2.73 8.20 -17.70
N ARG A 3 -2.60 7.03 -17.10
CA ARG A 3 -1.96 5.83 -17.68
C ARG A 3 -2.95 4.73 -18.08
N LEU A 4 -4.25 4.96 -17.92
CA LEU A 4 -5.26 3.98 -18.31
C LEU A 4 -5.49 4.08 -19.81
N PRO A 5 -5.42 2.96 -20.56
CA PRO A 5 -5.86 2.94 -21.94
C PRO A 5 -7.38 3.13 -21.95
N VAL A 6 -7.83 4.29 -22.43
CA VAL A 6 -9.23 4.52 -22.72
C VAL A 6 -9.46 4.19 -24.16
N PRO A 7 -10.46 3.36 -24.50
CA PRO A 7 -10.86 3.14 -25.88
C PRO A 7 -11.12 4.48 -26.56
N ALA A 8 -10.60 4.66 -27.76
CA ALA A 8 -10.72 5.92 -28.51
C ALA A 8 -12.17 6.30 -28.83
N ASP A 9 -13.07 5.33 -28.78
CA ASP A 9 -14.52 5.44 -29.04
C ASP A 9 -15.36 5.67 -27.78
N ALA A 10 -14.75 5.74 -26.60
CA ALA A 10 -15.48 5.94 -25.34
C ALA A 10 -16.08 7.35 -25.19
N GLY A 11 -15.77 8.28 -26.07
CA GLY A 11 -16.28 9.66 -26.01
C GLY A 11 -15.88 10.42 -24.73
N LEU A 12 -14.91 9.91 -23.96
CA LEU A 12 -14.55 10.40 -22.64
C LEU A 12 -13.24 11.19 -22.71
N ASP A 13 -13.31 12.50 -22.50
CA ASP A 13 -12.10 13.30 -22.35
C ASP A 13 -11.58 13.18 -20.92
N LEU A 14 -10.65 12.22 -20.73
CA LEU A 14 -10.02 11.99 -19.42
C LEU A 14 -9.23 13.20 -18.93
N ARG A 15 -8.67 14.02 -19.81
CA ARG A 15 -7.90 15.21 -19.40
C ARG A 15 -8.82 16.27 -18.83
N ALA A 16 -9.94 16.52 -19.49
CA ALA A 16 -10.96 17.43 -18.98
C ALA A 16 -11.57 16.93 -17.66
N LEU A 17 -11.81 15.61 -17.54
CA LEU A 17 -12.31 15.01 -16.32
C LEU A 17 -11.31 15.18 -15.16
N ILE A 18 -10.03 14.84 -15.38
CA ILE A 18 -8.98 14.98 -14.38
C ILE A 18 -8.79 16.43 -13.96
N ALA A 19 -8.87 17.38 -14.89
CA ALA A 19 -8.77 18.80 -14.59
C ALA A 19 -9.91 19.31 -13.70
N ARG A 20 -11.07 18.67 -13.76
CA ARG A 20 -12.22 18.96 -12.88
C ARG A 20 -12.16 18.26 -11.53
N MET A 21 -11.39 17.17 -11.42
CA MET A 21 -11.17 16.50 -10.15
C MET A 21 -10.23 17.35 -9.29
N GLY A 22 -10.67 17.70 -8.10
CA GLY A 22 -9.81 18.34 -7.11
C GLY A 22 -8.72 17.37 -6.60
N PRO A 23 -7.72 17.86 -5.85
CA PRO A 23 -6.73 17.02 -5.22
C PRO A 23 -7.39 16.07 -4.21
N ALA A 24 -6.80 14.88 -4.05
CA ALA A 24 -7.23 13.94 -3.02
C ALA A 24 -7.14 14.60 -1.62
N ARG A 25 -8.13 14.34 -0.78
CA ARG A 25 -8.25 14.86 0.59
C ARG A 25 -8.60 13.74 1.55
N THR A 26 -8.24 13.88 2.81
CA THR A 26 -8.78 13.01 3.86
C THR A 26 -10.24 13.34 4.11
N LEU A 27 -11.04 12.37 4.57
CA LEU A 27 -12.45 12.60 4.93
C LEU A 27 -12.60 13.72 5.95
N HIS A 28 -11.72 13.76 6.96
CA HIS A 28 -11.71 14.85 7.94
C HIS A 28 -11.52 16.23 7.30
N SER A 29 -10.61 16.35 6.35
CA SER A 29 -10.37 17.60 5.61
C SER A 29 -11.56 17.94 4.70
N LEU A 30 -12.14 16.94 4.05
CA LEU A 30 -13.29 17.12 3.18
C LEU A 30 -14.52 17.63 3.93
N LEU A 31 -14.82 16.96 5.06
CA LEU A 31 -15.95 17.31 5.93
C LEU A 31 -15.70 18.60 6.73
N GLY A 32 -14.47 19.10 6.75
CA GLY A 32 -14.10 20.31 7.47
C GLY A 32 -14.06 20.10 8.98
N ALA A 33 -13.26 19.15 9.45
CA ALA A 33 -13.04 18.92 10.86
C ALA A 33 -12.54 20.19 11.56
N ARG A 34 -13.13 20.50 12.73
CA ARG A 34 -12.76 21.63 13.56
C ARG A 34 -11.97 21.13 14.77
N PRO A 35 -10.78 21.71 15.06
CA PRO A 35 -9.95 21.25 16.18
C PRO A 35 -10.64 21.27 17.54
N ASP A 36 -11.52 22.26 17.72
CA ASP A 36 -12.14 22.57 19.02
C ASP A 36 -13.51 21.89 19.24
N THR A 37 -14.02 21.21 18.23
CA THR A 37 -15.33 20.55 18.31
C THR A 37 -15.29 19.19 17.64
N ARG A 38 -16.15 18.26 18.06
CA ARG A 38 -16.37 16.99 17.36
C ARG A 38 -17.27 17.12 16.12
N GLN A 39 -17.66 18.35 15.75
CA GLN A 39 -18.57 18.60 14.66
C GLN A 39 -17.80 18.92 13.37
N PHE A 40 -18.33 18.43 12.27
CA PHE A 40 -17.86 18.77 10.93
C PHE A 40 -18.56 20.02 10.39
N ARG A 41 -17.89 20.75 9.49
CA ARG A 41 -18.47 21.89 8.80
C ARG A 41 -19.60 21.48 7.87
N HIS A 42 -19.39 20.34 7.15
CA HIS A 42 -20.37 19.78 6.24
C HIS A 42 -21.21 18.72 6.96
N HIS A 43 -22.54 18.85 6.82
CA HIS A 43 -23.54 18.00 7.44
C HIS A 43 -24.89 18.18 6.69
N ALA A 44 -25.96 17.56 7.11
CA ALA A 44 -27.25 17.58 6.42
C ALA A 44 -27.78 18.99 6.08
N ALA A 45 -27.54 19.99 6.95
CA ALA A 45 -27.97 21.37 6.69
C ALA A 45 -26.94 22.21 5.89
N ASN A 46 -25.73 21.68 5.68
CA ASN A 46 -24.67 22.29 4.88
C ASN A 46 -23.93 21.20 4.10
N PRO A 47 -24.54 20.60 3.07
CA PRO A 47 -23.99 19.48 2.37
C PRO A 47 -22.72 19.84 1.59
N LEU A 48 -22.01 18.82 1.14
CA LEU A 48 -20.89 18.95 0.22
C LEU A 48 -21.39 19.40 -1.16
N ASP A 49 -20.59 20.19 -1.84
CA ASP A 49 -20.87 20.58 -3.25
C ASP A 49 -20.16 19.58 -4.18
N VAL A 50 -20.76 18.41 -4.35
CA VAL A 50 -20.21 17.30 -5.16
C VAL A 50 -21.33 16.55 -5.89
N ASP A 51 -21.07 16.13 -7.12
CA ASP A 51 -21.94 15.23 -7.89
C ASP A 51 -21.54 13.78 -7.71
N VAL A 52 -20.23 13.51 -7.58
CA VAL A 52 -19.67 12.17 -7.39
C VAL A 52 -18.56 12.25 -6.32
N LEU A 53 -18.66 11.41 -5.32
CA LEU A 53 -17.62 11.23 -4.31
C LEU A 53 -17.03 9.82 -4.40
N ILE A 54 -15.72 9.74 -4.55
CA ILE A 54 -14.98 8.48 -4.53
C ILE A 54 -14.16 8.44 -3.24
N VAL A 55 -14.39 7.42 -2.42
CA VAL A 55 -13.64 7.16 -1.18
C VAL A 55 -12.78 5.93 -1.40
N ASP A 56 -11.47 6.12 -1.35
CA ASP A 56 -10.50 5.03 -1.39
C ASP A 56 -10.15 4.57 0.03
N GLU A 57 -9.69 3.30 0.18
CA GLU A 57 -9.43 2.66 1.48
C GLU A 57 -10.63 2.70 2.44
N ALA A 58 -11.84 2.51 1.89
CA ALA A 58 -13.08 2.61 2.65
C ALA A 58 -13.23 1.55 3.76
N SER A 59 -12.42 0.48 3.75
CA SER A 59 -12.31 -0.51 4.83
C SER A 59 -11.85 0.11 6.16
N MET A 60 -11.14 1.24 6.10
CA MET A 60 -10.67 1.97 7.29
C MET A 60 -11.69 3.01 7.81
N VAL A 61 -12.81 3.19 7.13
CA VAL A 61 -13.84 4.17 7.54
C VAL A 61 -14.75 3.52 8.60
N HIS A 62 -14.67 4.04 9.82
CA HIS A 62 -15.52 3.58 10.92
C HIS A 62 -16.95 4.11 10.83
N LEU A 63 -17.86 3.53 11.59
CA LEU A 63 -19.31 3.80 11.50
C LEU A 63 -19.67 5.28 11.66
N GLU A 64 -19.10 5.96 12.67
CA GLU A 64 -19.39 7.39 12.90
C GLU A 64 -18.93 8.29 11.76
N MET A 65 -17.76 7.97 11.17
CA MET A 65 -17.26 8.72 10.01
C MET A 65 -18.11 8.46 8.78
N MET A 66 -18.58 7.23 8.58
CA MET A 66 -19.48 6.90 7.47
C MET A 66 -20.82 7.61 7.64
N ASP A 67 -21.38 7.64 8.84
CA ASP A 67 -22.60 8.39 9.13
C ASP A 67 -22.45 9.89 8.82
N ALA A 68 -21.37 10.51 9.32
CA ALA A 68 -21.08 11.91 9.05
C ALA A 68 -20.92 12.19 7.55
N LEU A 69 -20.28 11.27 6.81
CA LEU A 69 -20.12 11.36 5.38
C LEU A 69 -21.48 11.31 4.66
N LEU A 70 -22.32 10.33 5.00
CA LEU A 70 -23.64 10.16 4.39
C LEU A 70 -24.55 11.34 4.67
N GLN A 71 -24.52 11.90 5.89
CA GLN A 71 -25.28 13.11 6.23
C GLN A 71 -24.81 14.35 5.45
N ALA A 72 -23.52 14.42 5.12
CA ALA A 72 -22.96 15.54 4.38
C ALA A 72 -23.14 15.42 2.86
N LEU A 73 -23.55 14.26 2.33
CA LEU A 73 -23.74 14.06 0.89
C LEU A 73 -25.06 14.64 0.42
N PRO A 74 -25.08 15.40 -0.71
CA PRO A 74 -26.33 15.77 -1.36
C PRO A 74 -27.14 14.53 -1.78
N PRO A 75 -28.48 14.53 -1.73
CA PRO A 75 -29.30 13.38 -2.14
C PRO A 75 -29.08 12.94 -3.59
N THR A 76 -28.60 13.82 -4.44
CA THR A 76 -28.32 13.57 -5.87
C THR A 76 -26.91 13.06 -6.12
N ALA A 77 -26.02 13.15 -5.14
CA ALA A 77 -24.63 12.72 -5.29
C ALA A 77 -24.51 11.20 -5.37
N ARG A 78 -23.53 10.73 -6.12
CA ARG A 78 -23.15 9.31 -6.20
C ARG A 78 -21.95 9.06 -5.32
N LEU A 79 -22.04 8.03 -4.47
CA LEU A 79 -20.95 7.57 -3.62
C LEU A 79 -20.36 6.30 -4.20
N VAL A 80 -19.04 6.30 -4.40
CA VAL A 80 -18.26 5.13 -4.80
C VAL A 80 -17.29 4.81 -3.68
N LEU A 81 -17.45 3.65 -3.04
CA LEU A 81 -16.54 3.14 -2.00
C LEU A 81 -15.59 2.14 -2.62
N LEU A 82 -14.29 2.39 -2.53
CA LEU A 82 -13.24 1.49 -2.96
C LEU A 82 -12.50 1.00 -1.71
N GLY A 83 -12.23 -0.29 -1.62
CA GLY A 83 -11.52 -0.85 -0.48
C GLY A 83 -11.44 -2.37 -0.53
N ASP A 84 -10.77 -2.93 0.44
CA ASP A 84 -10.63 -4.37 0.61
C ASP A 84 -11.40 -4.79 1.86
N LYS A 85 -12.52 -5.51 1.65
CA LYS A 85 -13.38 -5.96 2.74
C LYS A 85 -12.70 -6.96 3.70
N ASP A 86 -11.62 -7.59 3.25
CA ASP A 86 -10.87 -8.61 3.99
C ASP A 86 -9.63 -8.03 4.71
N GLN A 87 -9.33 -6.74 4.52
CA GLN A 87 -8.31 -6.04 5.31
C GLN A 87 -8.78 -5.79 6.75
N LEU A 88 -7.81 -5.53 7.63
CA LEU A 88 -8.11 -5.11 8.99
C LEU A 88 -9.05 -3.90 8.97
N ALA A 89 -10.18 -4.06 9.63
CA ALA A 89 -11.11 -2.98 9.85
C ALA A 89 -10.48 -1.86 10.69
N SER A 90 -11.10 -0.69 10.68
CA SER A 90 -10.78 0.40 11.60
C SER A 90 -10.66 -0.10 13.05
N VAL A 91 -9.75 0.48 13.83
CA VAL A 91 -9.61 0.21 15.27
C VAL A 91 -10.87 0.63 16.04
N GLU A 92 -11.62 1.59 15.49
CA GLU A 92 -12.91 2.03 16.02
C GLU A 92 -14.05 1.12 15.55
N ALA A 93 -15.14 1.06 16.30
CA ALA A 93 -16.22 0.12 16.06
C ALA A 93 -16.88 0.26 14.67
N GLY A 94 -17.09 -0.88 14.00
CA GLY A 94 -17.87 -1.01 12.78
C GLY A 94 -17.05 -1.15 11.50
N ALA A 95 -17.06 -2.36 10.92
CA ALA A 95 -16.50 -2.66 9.60
C ALA A 95 -17.53 -2.41 8.50
N VAL A 96 -17.92 -1.16 8.29
CA VAL A 96 -19.06 -0.79 7.40
C VAL A 96 -18.90 -1.38 6.00
N LEU A 97 -17.72 -1.26 5.39
CA LEU A 97 -17.49 -1.81 4.05
C LEU A 97 -17.63 -3.34 4.03
N GLY A 98 -17.13 -4.02 5.06
CA GLY A 98 -17.27 -5.47 5.19
C GLY A 98 -18.72 -5.90 5.22
N ASP A 99 -19.55 -5.21 6.00
CA ASP A 99 -20.99 -5.49 6.12
C ASP A 99 -21.75 -5.20 4.82
N LEU A 100 -21.43 -4.11 4.13
CA LEU A 100 -22.01 -3.79 2.83
C LEU A 100 -21.64 -4.81 1.74
N CYS A 101 -20.47 -5.44 1.85
CA CYS A 101 -19.89 -6.32 0.85
C CYS A 101 -19.92 -7.82 1.25
N GLN A 102 -20.75 -8.23 2.22
CA GLN A 102 -20.80 -9.61 2.71
C GLN A 102 -20.95 -10.63 1.58
N ASP A 103 -21.84 -10.38 0.63
CA ASP A 103 -22.14 -11.27 -0.49
C ASP A 103 -21.31 -11.01 -1.76
N ALA A 104 -20.32 -10.11 -1.71
CA ALA A 104 -19.54 -9.70 -2.88
C ALA A 104 -18.88 -10.90 -3.61
N ALA A 105 -18.43 -11.91 -2.86
CA ALA A 105 -17.83 -13.10 -3.44
C ALA A 105 -18.82 -13.93 -4.26
N ALA A 106 -20.09 -14.04 -3.84
CA ALA A 106 -21.13 -14.77 -4.51
C ALA A 106 -21.71 -14.03 -5.75
N GLY A 107 -21.53 -12.69 -5.81
CA GLY A 107 -22.08 -11.85 -6.87
C GLY A 107 -23.58 -11.61 -6.69
N ARG A 108 -24.40 -12.63 -6.88
CA ARG A 108 -25.88 -12.59 -6.74
C ARG A 108 -26.56 -11.50 -7.56
N TYR A 109 -26.08 -11.29 -8.79
CA TYR A 109 -26.63 -10.29 -9.70
C TYR A 109 -27.95 -10.72 -10.32
N SER A 110 -28.86 -9.79 -10.51
CA SER A 110 -30.11 -10.04 -11.26
C SER A 110 -29.83 -10.16 -12.76
N ALA A 111 -30.76 -10.73 -13.49
CA ALA A 111 -30.72 -10.76 -14.95
C ALA A 111 -30.65 -9.33 -15.56
N ALA A 112 -31.35 -8.37 -14.94
CA ALA A 112 -31.31 -6.98 -15.38
C ALA A 112 -29.90 -6.37 -15.20
N THR A 113 -29.24 -6.62 -14.07
CA THR A 113 -27.86 -6.17 -13.84
C THR A 113 -26.89 -6.84 -14.82
N ALA A 114 -27.06 -8.14 -15.10
CA ALA A 114 -26.22 -8.84 -16.08
C ALA A 114 -26.38 -8.24 -17.50
N GLN A 115 -27.60 -7.91 -17.91
CA GLN A 115 -27.86 -7.21 -19.18
C GLN A 115 -27.25 -5.82 -19.19
N PHE A 116 -27.38 -5.06 -18.12
CA PHE A 116 -26.76 -3.74 -18.00
C PHE A 116 -25.24 -3.80 -18.18
N VAL A 117 -24.57 -4.75 -17.51
CA VAL A 117 -23.11 -4.95 -17.63
C VAL A 117 -22.73 -5.31 -19.06
N LEU A 118 -23.50 -6.18 -19.72
CA LEU A 118 -23.26 -6.53 -21.12
C LEU A 118 -23.36 -5.29 -22.04
N HIS A 119 -24.38 -4.45 -21.87
CA HIS A 119 -24.57 -3.27 -22.69
C HIS A 119 -23.56 -2.14 -22.39
N ALA A 120 -23.26 -1.92 -21.10
CA ALA A 120 -22.42 -0.82 -20.67
C ALA A 120 -20.91 -1.11 -20.80
N ALA A 121 -20.49 -2.37 -20.63
CA ALA A 121 -19.09 -2.76 -20.59
C ALA A 121 -18.71 -3.82 -21.65
N GLY A 122 -19.65 -4.34 -22.42
CA GLY A 122 -19.42 -5.41 -23.38
C GLY A 122 -18.98 -6.73 -22.73
N GLN A 123 -19.24 -6.91 -21.44
CA GLN A 123 -18.79 -8.10 -20.68
C GLN A 123 -19.98 -8.96 -20.25
N THR A 124 -19.86 -10.26 -20.42
CA THR A 124 -20.85 -11.21 -19.95
C THR A 124 -20.47 -11.69 -18.54
N LEU A 125 -21.39 -11.59 -17.59
CA LEU A 125 -21.23 -12.16 -16.27
C LEU A 125 -21.34 -13.68 -16.34
N ALA A 126 -20.47 -14.41 -15.62
CA ALA A 126 -20.59 -15.86 -15.54
C ALA A 126 -21.90 -16.26 -14.82
N ALA A 127 -22.53 -17.36 -15.29
CA ALA A 127 -23.84 -17.80 -14.80
C ALA A 127 -23.85 -18.06 -13.28
N GLU A 128 -22.73 -18.45 -12.71
CA GLU A 128 -22.56 -18.70 -11.26
C GLU A 128 -22.78 -17.44 -10.40
N PHE A 129 -22.64 -16.24 -10.98
CA PHE A 129 -22.85 -14.96 -10.28
C PHE A 129 -24.24 -14.38 -10.49
N VAL A 130 -25.07 -15.02 -11.30
CA VAL A 130 -26.43 -14.54 -11.60
C VAL A 130 -27.45 -15.35 -10.84
N LEU A 131 -28.33 -14.69 -10.09
CA LEU A 131 -29.43 -15.33 -9.37
C LEU A 131 -30.77 -14.99 -10.03
N PRO A 132 -31.75 -15.92 -9.93
CA PRO A 132 -33.16 -15.57 -10.23
C PRO A 132 -33.66 -14.51 -9.24
N ASP A 133 -34.58 -13.69 -9.68
CA ASP A 133 -35.26 -12.70 -8.83
C ASP A 133 -36.09 -13.37 -7.70
N PRO A 134 -36.13 -12.76 -6.50
CA PRO A 134 -35.58 -11.45 -6.14
C PRO A 134 -34.10 -11.53 -5.73
N ALA A 135 -33.24 -10.72 -6.38
CA ALA A 135 -31.85 -10.59 -6.05
C ALA A 135 -31.62 -9.48 -4.98
N PRO A 136 -30.64 -9.63 -4.06
CA PRO A 136 -30.36 -8.63 -3.03
C PRO A 136 -30.01 -7.26 -3.63
N VAL A 137 -30.60 -6.18 -3.11
CA VAL A 137 -30.42 -4.82 -3.64
C VAL A 137 -28.96 -4.37 -3.59
N LEU A 138 -28.27 -4.58 -2.47
CA LEU A 138 -26.88 -4.17 -2.31
C LEU A 138 -25.93 -4.94 -3.24
N ALA A 139 -26.23 -6.20 -3.53
CA ALA A 139 -25.43 -7.00 -4.47
C ALA A 139 -25.42 -6.38 -5.87
N GLN A 140 -26.49 -5.70 -6.30
CA GLN A 140 -26.57 -5.04 -7.61
C GLN A 140 -25.64 -3.86 -7.77
N GLN A 141 -25.11 -3.33 -6.66
CA GLN A 141 -24.22 -2.16 -6.61
C GLN A 141 -22.83 -2.53 -6.15
N THR A 142 -22.56 -3.81 -5.85
CA THR A 142 -21.29 -4.28 -5.33
C THR A 142 -20.52 -5.05 -6.40
N VAL A 143 -19.29 -4.64 -6.67
CA VAL A 143 -18.39 -5.32 -7.62
C VAL A 143 -17.15 -5.79 -6.88
N MET A 144 -16.83 -7.07 -7.00
CA MET A 144 -15.62 -7.65 -6.45
C MET A 144 -14.57 -7.85 -7.54
N LEU A 145 -13.42 -7.20 -7.41
CA LEU A 145 -12.26 -7.46 -8.25
C LEU A 145 -11.61 -8.79 -7.83
N ARG A 146 -11.62 -9.78 -8.72
CA ARG A 146 -11.22 -11.16 -8.40
C ARG A 146 -9.79 -11.49 -8.80
N GLN A 147 -9.21 -10.69 -9.69
CA GLN A 147 -7.88 -10.94 -10.24
C GLN A 147 -6.86 -9.96 -9.65
N SER A 148 -5.95 -10.47 -8.82
CA SER A 148 -4.85 -9.66 -8.30
C SER A 148 -3.88 -9.31 -9.43
N ARG A 149 -3.57 -8.02 -9.55
CA ARG A 149 -2.52 -7.51 -10.43
C ARG A 149 -1.21 -7.23 -9.68
N ARG A 150 -1.29 -7.10 -8.38
CA ARG A 150 -0.16 -6.75 -7.51
C ARG A 150 0.62 -7.98 -7.07
N PHE A 151 -0.08 -9.05 -6.70
CA PHE A 151 0.51 -10.27 -6.15
C PHE A 151 0.13 -11.48 -7.00
N LYS A 152 1.14 -12.18 -7.49
CA LYS A 152 1.01 -13.46 -8.20
C LYS A 152 1.80 -14.53 -7.44
N GLY A 153 1.56 -15.80 -7.78
CA GLY A 153 2.30 -16.93 -7.21
C GLY A 153 2.05 -17.17 -5.73
N ALA A 154 3.07 -17.54 -4.97
CA ALA A 154 2.98 -17.98 -3.59
C ALA A 154 2.39 -16.93 -2.63
N ILE A 155 2.69 -15.64 -2.82
CA ILE A 155 2.13 -14.55 -1.98
C ILE A 155 0.62 -14.47 -2.16
N GLY A 156 0.13 -14.52 -3.40
CA GLY A 156 -1.30 -14.49 -3.68
C GLY A 156 -2.02 -15.73 -3.13
N GLN A 157 -1.42 -16.92 -3.26
CA GLN A 157 -1.95 -18.16 -2.70
C GLN A 157 -2.04 -18.10 -1.17
N LEU A 158 -1.00 -17.62 -0.51
CA LEU A 158 -1.00 -17.43 0.95
C LEU A 158 -2.10 -16.47 1.38
N ALA A 159 -2.22 -15.31 0.73
CA ALA A 159 -3.25 -14.33 1.05
C ALA A 159 -4.66 -14.92 0.93
N LEU A 160 -4.93 -15.68 -0.13
CA LEU A 160 -6.23 -16.36 -0.32
C LEU A 160 -6.49 -17.43 0.75
N ALA A 161 -5.47 -18.21 1.13
CA ALA A 161 -5.59 -19.22 2.18
C ALA A 161 -5.88 -18.56 3.55
N VAL A 162 -5.17 -17.49 3.87
CA VAL A 162 -5.38 -16.72 5.12
C VAL A 162 -6.79 -16.14 5.15
N ASN A 163 -7.27 -15.52 4.08
CA ASN A 163 -8.61 -14.93 4.02
C ASN A 163 -9.74 -15.98 4.16
N ARG A 164 -9.49 -17.23 3.73
CA ARG A 164 -10.41 -18.35 3.91
C ARG A 164 -10.34 -19.01 5.29
N GLY A 165 -9.36 -18.61 6.12
CA GLY A 165 -9.07 -19.28 7.38
C GLY A 165 -8.51 -20.69 7.21
N ASP A 166 -7.99 -21.02 6.02
CA ASP A 166 -7.44 -22.35 5.70
C ASP A 166 -5.97 -22.44 6.13
N ALA A 167 -5.77 -22.83 7.39
CA ALA A 167 -4.44 -22.97 7.98
C ALA A 167 -3.59 -24.07 7.31
N ILE A 168 -4.22 -25.09 6.74
CA ILE A 168 -3.51 -26.19 6.06
C ILE A 168 -2.97 -25.67 4.73
N ALA A 169 -3.83 -25.08 3.89
CA ALA A 169 -3.40 -24.50 2.62
C ALA A 169 -2.35 -23.39 2.82
N ALA A 170 -2.49 -22.54 3.86
CA ALA A 170 -1.49 -21.53 4.19
C ALA A 170 -0.13 -22.15 4.53
N ARG A 171 -0.10 -23.23 5.29
CA ARG A 171 1.14 -23.97 5.63
C ARG A 171 1.75 -24.63 4.39
N ASP A 172 0.94 -25.23 3.52
CA ASP A 172 1.40 -25.92 2.31
C ASP A 172 2.09 -24.95 1.33
N VAL A 173 1.65 -23.70 1.28
CA VAL A 173 2.34 -22.65 0.48
C VAL A 173 3.79 -22.46 0.95
N PHE A 174 4.06 -22.48 2.25
CA PHE A 174 5.43 -22.37 2.78
C PHE A 174 6.25 -23.63 2.54
N VAL A 175 5.65 -24.81 2.64
CA VAL A 175 6.32 -26.09 2.39
C VAL A 175 6.69 -26.21 0.91
N GLY A 176 5.76 -25.88 0.01
CA GLY A 176 5.99 -25.87 -1.43
C GLY A 176 7.07 -24.86 -1.85
N ALA A 177 7.13 -23.70 -1.20
CA ALA A 177 8.16 -22.70 -1.43
C ALA A 177 9.55 -23.13 -0.91
N ALA A 178 9.60 -23.91 0.17
CA ALA A 178 10.84 -24.46 0.72
C ALA A 178 11.38 -25.65 -0.08
N SER A 179 10.50 -26.36 -0.76
CA SER A 179 10.81 -27.58 -1.51
C SER A 179 11.22 -27.30 -2.94
N GLY A 180 11.98 -26.32 -3.29
CA GLY A 180 12.49 -26.08 -4.65
C GLY A 180 13.21 -27.33 -5.27
N ARG A 181 12.71 -28.54 -5.00
CA ARG A 181 13.06 -29.83 -5.55
C ARG A 181 11.91 -30.41 -6.33
N ASP A 182 12.13 -30.57 -7.61
CA ASP A 182 11.39 -31.47 -8.48
C ASP A 182 11.09 -32.80 -7.76
N GLY A 183 9.85 -33.22 -7.82
CA GLY A 183 9.57 -34.61 -7.58
C GLY A 183 8.19 -34.90 -6.97
N LEU A 184 7.30 -35.37 -7.82
CA LEU A 184 6.16 -36.20 -7.52
C LEU A 184 4.90 -35.51 -6.96
N ALA A 185 4.06 -35.08 -7.86
CA ALA A 185 2.61 -35.26 -7.72
C ALA A 185 1.91 -35.11 -9.06
N GLY A 186 0.99 -36.00 -9.28
CA GLY A 186 0.27 -36.27 -10.46
C GLY A 186 -0.42 -35.12 -11.17
N ASN A 187 -0.44 -35.26 -12.46
CA ASN A 187 -1.37 -34.77 -13.48
C ASN A 187 -2.35 -33.67 -13.07
N LEU A 188 -1.95 -32.43 -13.24
CA LEU A 188 -2.83 -31.35 -13.65
C LEU A 188 -2.10 -30.57 -14.75
N SER A 189 -2.71 -30.52 -15.90
CA SER A 189 -2.22 -29.95 -17.15
C SER A 189 -1.64 -28.56 -16.95
N ARG A 190 -0.35 -28.45 -17.16
CA ARG A 190 0.45 -27.21 -17.11
C ARG A 190 0.15 -26.39 -18.37
N PRO A 191 -0.38 -25.17 -18.29
CA PRO A 191 -0.29 -24.27 -19.42
C PRO A 191 1.17 -23.82 -19.53
N GLN A 192 1.81 -24.15 -20.63
CA GLN A 192 3.12 -23.60 -21.01
C GLN A 192 2.95 -22.12 -21.30
N THR A 193 3.37 -21.26 -20.38
CA THR A 193 3.66 -19.87 -20.65
C THR A 193 5.12 -19.61 -20.35
N THR A 194 5.88 -19.48 -21.40
CA THR A 194 7.22 -18.93 -21.47
C THR A 194 7.19 -17.46 -21.01
N SER A 195 7.46 -17.21 -19.75
CA SER A 195 7.96 -15.93 -19.26
C SER A 195 8.61 -16.17 -17.92
N THR A 196 9.89 -15.87 -17.85
CA THR A 196 10.75 -15.90 -16.67
C THR A 196 10.30 -14.82 -15.68
N GLU A 197 9.10 -14.95 -15.10
CA GLU A 197 8.70 -14.18 -13.93
C GLU A 197 9.35 -14.86 -12.73
N GLN A 198 10.40 -14.26 -12.20
CA GLN A 198 11.01 -14.64 -10.93
C GLN A 198 9.93 -14.60 -9.84
N LEU A 199 9.38 -15.75 -9.52
CA LEU A 199 8.52 -15.95 -8.37
C LEU A 199 9.34 -15.57 -7.13
N SER A 200 8.94 -14.51 -6.45
CA SER A 200 9.53 -14.16 -5.15
C SER A 200 9.25 -15.32 -4.20
N PRO A 201 10.26 -16.08 -3.75
CA PRO A 201 10.04 -17.23 -2.90
C PRO A 201 9.57 -16.75 -1.52
N LEU A 202 8.44 -17.28 -1.06
CA LEU A 202 8.06 -17.18 0.34
C LEU A 202 8.97 -18.12 1.13
N LEU A 203 9.56 -17.63 2.21
CA LEU A 203 10.38 -18.41 3.11
C LEU A 203 9.79 -18.34 4.52
N ALA A 204 9.35 -19.46 5.05
CA ALA A 204 9.01 -19.57 6.46
C ALA A 204 10.31 -19.59 7.26
N LEU A 205 10.56 -18.51 7.98
CA LEU A 205 11.62 -18.43 8.96
C LEU A 205 11.01 -18.69 10.33
N GLN A 206 11.66 -19.57 11.12
CA GLN A 206 11.36 -19.72 12.54
C GLN A 206 12.56 -19.15 13.32
N PRO A 207 12.68 -17.81 13.40
CA PRO A 207 13.76 -17.22 14.13
C PRO A 207 13.59 -17.52 15.60
N SER A 208 14.56 -18.19 16.18
CA SER A 208 14.59 -18.49 17.62
C SER A 208 14.88 -17.26 18.47
N SER A 209 15.32 -16.17 17.84
CA SER A 209 15.67 -14.92 18.51
C SER A 209 15.61 -13.70 17.59
N PRO A 210 15.46 -12.49 18.12
CA PRO A 210 15.55 -11.23 17.35
C PRO A 210 16.87 -11.08 16.57
N GLN A 211 17.97 -11.69 17.05
CA GLN A 211 19.27 -11.66 16.39
C GLN A 211 19.24 -12.34 15.01
N ALA A 212 18.43 -13.38 14.84
CA ALA A 212 18.26 -14.03 13.54
C ALA A 212 17.63 -13.08 12.51
N VAL A 213 16.74 -12.16 12.94
CA VAL A 213 16.19 -11.10 12.09
C VAL A 213 17.26 -10.08 11.70
N CYS A 214 18.18 -9.75 12.63
CA CYS A 214 19.29 -8.85 12.33
C CYS A 214 20.20 -9.39 11.23
N ALA A 215 20.40 -10.72 11.15
CA ALA A 215 21.19 -11.33 10.09
C ALA A 215 20.57 -11.10 8.69
N LEU A 216 19.24 -11.07 8.59
CA LEU A 216 18.55 -10.73 7.35
C LEU A 216 18.76 -9.24 6.97
N ALA A 217 18.74 -8.36 7.97
CA ALA A 217 18.99 -6.94 7.75
C ALA A 217 20.41 -6.66 7.24
N LEU A 218 21.38 -7.52 7.59
CA LEU A 218 22.78 -7.49 7.15
C LEU A 218 23.01 -8.12 5.77
N GLY A 219 22.01 -8.79 5.17
CA GLY A 219 22.12 -9.37 3.83
C GLY A 219 22.60 -10.81 3.79
N ALA A 220 22.24 -11.61 4.78
CA ALA A 220 22.49 -13.04 4.75
C ALA A 220 21.90 -13.66 3.46
N ALA A 221 22.67 -14.51 2.80
CA ALA A 221 22.28 -15.31 1.63
C ALA A 221 22.01 -14.54 0.32
N GLY A 222 22.60 -13.35 0.10
CA GLY A 222 22.50 -12.64 -1.19
C GLY A 222 21.12 -12.11 -1.53
N LYS A 223 20.25 -11.97 -0.53
CA LYS A 223 18.91 -11.38 -0.67
C LYS A 223 18.94 -9.88 -0.37
N PRO A 224 17.98 -9.09 -0.88
CA PRO A 224 17.87 -7.69 -0.53
C PRO A 224 17.85 -7.47 0.98
N SER A 225 18.52 -6.43 1.44
CA SER A 225 18.71 -6.14 2.86
C SER A 225 18.91 -4.64 3.11
N TYR A 226 18.92 -4.23 4.36
CA TYR A 226 19.29 -2.84 4.70
C TYR A 226 20.78 -2.55 4.43
N ALA A 227 21.65 -3.55 4.41
CA ALA A 227 23.04 -3.35 4.05
C ALA A 227 23.21 -2.80 2.62
N ASP A 228 22.29 -3.11 1.71
CA ASP A 228 22.41 -2.72 0.30
C ASP A 228 22.29 -1.20 0.12
N TYR A 229 21.28 -0.56 0.73
CA TYR A 229 21.14 0.88 0.63
C TYR A 229 22.24 1.63 1.39
N LEU A 230 22.72 1.06 2.51
CA LEU A 230 23.81 1.66 3.29
C LEU A 230 25.14 1.61 2.54
N ARG A 231 25.45 0.51 1.84
CA ARG A 231 26.63 0.43 0.97
C ARG A 231 26.53 1.44 -0.18
N LEU A 232 25.36 1.56 -0.83
CA LEU A 232 25.14 2.58 -1.85
C LEU A 232 25.27 4.00 -1.27
N MET A 233 24.79 4.24 -0.06
CA MET A 233 24.97 5.51 0.63
C MET A 233 26.46 5.83 0.82
N GLN A 234 27.27 4.85 1.24
CA GLN A 234 28.72 5.02 1.46
C GLN A 234 29.51 5.30 0.17
N THR A 235 29.01 4.87 -1.00
CA THR A 235 29.68 5.20 -2.28
C THR A 235 29.60 6.68 -2.64
N GLY A 236 28.60 7.39 -2.07
CA GLY A 236 28.36 8.78 -2.40
C GLY A 236 27.85 9.00 -3.84
N PRO A 237 27.53 10.26 -4.21
CA PRO A 237 27.21 10.61 -5.59
C PRO A 237 28.45 10.48 -6.49
N ALA A 238 28.24 10.02 -7.73
CA ALA A 238 29.33 9.87 -8.69
C ALA A 238 30.01 11.20 -8.98
N GLY A 239 31.34 11.24 -8.80
CA GLY A 239 32.18 12.40 -9.00
C GLY A 239 33.09 12.66 -7.79
N GLN A 240 34.36 12.22 -7.86
CA GLN A 240 35.36 12.62 -6.87
C GLN A 240 36.04 13.90 -7.33
N GLY A 241 35.96 14.95 -6.50
CA GLY A 241 36.88 16.07 -6.53
C GLY A 241 36.49 17.30 -7.36
N ALA A 242 35.36 17.33 -8.03
CA ALA A 242 34.81 18.51 -8.68
C ALA A 242 33.30 18.51 -8.50
N GLU A 243 32.69 19.67 -8.44
CA GLU A 243 31.29 19.94 -8.21
C GLU A 243 30.34 18.78 -8.59
N VAL A 244 29.86 18.03 -7.57
CA VAL A 244 28.81 17.02 -7.77
C VAL A 244 27.62 17.72 -8.38
N SER A 245 27.29 17.41 -9.63
CA SER A 245 26.15 18.04 -10.27
C SER A 245 24.87 17.72 -9.49
N SER A 246 23.93 18.64 -9.46
CA SER A 246 22.63 18.44 -8.82
C SER A 246 21.92 17.17 -9.34
N GLU A 247 22.10 16.84 -10.60
CA GLU A 247 21.55 15.65 -11.23
C GLU A 247 22.24 14.36 -10.75
N SER A 248 23.57 14.35 -10.64
CA SER A 248 24.32 13.22 -10.10
C SER A 248 23.92 12.91 -8.66
N HIS A 249 23.78 13.96 -7.83
CA HIS A 249 23.28 13.83 -6.47
C HIS A 249 21.86 13.27 -6.43
N ALA A 250 20.95 13.79 -7.24
CA ALA A 250 19.57 13.29 -7.30
C ALA A 250 19.49 11.82 -7.74
N ASN A 251 20.34 11.40 -8.69
CA ASN A 251 20.39 10.01 -9.15
C ASN A 251 20.91 9.07 -8.06
N TRP A 252 21.92 9.51 -7.31
CA TRP A 252 22.43 8.75 -6.15
C TRP A 252 21.36 8.61 -5.06
N VAL A 253 20.72 9.70 -4.65
CA VAL A 253 19.61 9.67 -3.67
C VAL A 253 18.51 8.72 -4.11
N ARG A 254 18.11 8.78 -5.38
CA ARG A 254 17.08 7.89 -5.94
C ARG A 254 17.50 6.43 -5.87
N SER A 255 18.76 6.12 -6.17
CA SER A 255 19.30 4.77 -6.09
C SER A 255 19.32 4.23 -4.66
N VAL A 256 19.71 5.05 -3.68
CA VAL A 256 19.68 4.69 -2.25
C VAL A 256 18.25 4.41 -1.78
N LEU A 257 17.30 5.29 -2.11
CA LEU A 257 15.90 5.10 -1.73
C LEU A 257 15.27 3.87 -2.39
N LYS A 258 15.52 3.63 -3.68
CA LYS A 258 15.04 2.41 -4.36
C LYS A 258 15.64 1.14 -3.75
N ALA A 259 16.90 1.16 -3.33
CA ALA A 259 17.50 0.02 -2.64
C ALA A 259 16.88 -0.19 -1.26
N PHE A 260 16.60 0.90 -0.52
CA PHE A 260 15.94 0.85 0.77
C PHE A 260 14.52 0.27 0.67
N GLU A 261 13.77 0.55 -0.39
CA GLU A 261 12.41 0.02 -0.61
C GLU A 261 12.37 -1.50 -0.87
N ARG A 262 13.48 -2.11 -1.25
CA ARG A 262 13.54 -3.55 -1.59
C ARG A 262 13.43 -4.48 -0.40
N PHE A 263 13.58 -3.99 0.82
CA PHE A 263 13.54 -4.79 2.03
C PHE A 263 12.81 -4.04 3.15
N ARG A 264 11.90 -4.75 3.85
CA ARG A 264 11.17 -4.25 5.02
C ARG A 264 10.99 -5.35 6.05
N ILE A 265 11.13 -4.99 7.31
CA ILE A 265 10.73 -5.81 8.45
C ILE A 265 9.42 -5.24 8.97
N LEU A 266 8.37 -6.05 8.95
CA LEU A 266 7.06 -5.69 9.47
C LEU A 266 6.86 -6.35 10.83
N CYS A 267 6.43 -5.59 11.82
CA CYS A 267 6.19 -6.05 13.17
C CYS A 267 4.69 -5.97 13.49
N ALA A 268 4.14 -6.99 14.13
CA ALA A 268 2.75 -7.00 14.55
C ALA A 268 2.49 -6.16 15.82
N VAL A 269 3.55 -5.87 16.58
CA VAL A 269 3.45 -5.17 17.88
C VAL A 269 4.52 -4.08 18.00
N HIS A 270 4.29 -3.11 18.90
CA HIS A 270 5.24 -2.02 19.17
C HIS A 270 6.26 -2.36 20.26
N GLN A 271 5.83 -3.13 21.27
CA GLN A 271 6.63 -3.44 22.45
C GLN A 271 6.99 -4.93 22.51
N GLY A 272 7.92 -5.27 23.39
CA GLY A 272 8.46 -6.63 23.56
C GLY A 272 9.60 -6.92 22.58
N ASP A 273 10.20 -8.09 22.70
CA ASP A 273 11.41 -8.48 21.94
C ASP A 273 11.20 -8.47 20.42
N TRP A 274 9.98 -8.74 19.98
CA TRP A 274 9.56 -8.77 18.57
C TRP A 274 8.86 -7.48 18.13
N GLY A 275 8.81 -6.49 19.00
CA GLY A 275 8.20 -5.20 18.73
C GLY A 275 9.09 -4.28 17.89
N THR A 276 8.48 -3.27 17.27
CA THR A 276 9.20 -2.30 16.45
C THR A 276 10.33 -1.59 17.20
N GLN A 277 10.15 -1.30 18.50
CA GLN A 277 11.15 -0.60 19.30
C GLN A 277 12.39 -1.46 19.48
N SER A 278 12.24 -2.69 19.96
CA SER A 278 13.36 -3.59 20.23
C SER A 278 14.07 -4.02 18.96
N LEU A 279 13.32 -4.35 17.90
CA LEU A 279 13.91 -4.74 16.60
C LEU A 279 14.62 -3.60 15.91
N ASN A 280 14.09 -2.36 15.96
CA ASN A 280 14.80 -1.20 15.43
C ASN A 280 16.14 -0.97 16.15
N ALA A 281 16.17 -1.06 17.48
CA ALA A 281 17.40 -0.92 18.26
C ALA A 281 18.40 -2.06 17.94
N ALA A 282 17.92 -3.30 17.84
CA ALA A 282 18.78 -4.45 17.53
C ALA A 282 19.37 -4.38 16.11
N VAL A 283 18.55 -4.03 15.11
CA VAL A 283 18.98 -3.85 13.72
C VAL A 283 19.96 -2.67 13.60
N GLN A 284 19.65 -1.54 14.22
CA GLN A 284 20.56 -0.38 14.25
C GLN A 284 21.91 -0.75 14.81
N LYS A 285 21.94 -1.45 15.96
CA LYS A 285 23.17 -1.92 16.58
C LYS A 285 23.93 -2.88 15.67
N ALA A 286 23.27 -3.88 15.09
CA ALA A 286 23.90 -4.84 14.19
C ALA A 286 24.53 -4.18 12.95
N LEU A 287 23.85 -3.19 12.35
CA LEU A 287 24.36 -2.42 11.21
C LEU A 287 25.54 -1.53 11.60
N ALA A 288 25.52 -0.96 12.80
CA ALA A 288 26.63 -0.18 13.33
C ALA A 288 27.86 -1.06 13.66
N ASP A 289 27.65 -2.20 14.32
CA ASP A 289 28.70 -3.17 14.63
C ASP A 289 29.36 -3.74 13.35
N ALA A 290 28.59 -3.84 12.26
CA ALA A 290 29.10 -4.23 10.93
C ALA A 290 29.79 -3.09 10.16
N GLY A 291 29.93 -1.89 10.73
CA GLY A 291 30.56 -0.73 10.09
C GLY A 291 29.75 -0.10 8.94
N LEU A 292 28.48 -0.49 8.80
CA LEU A 292 27.60 0.03 7.76
C LEU A 292 26.91 1.33 8.14
N LEU A 293 26.81 1.61 9.43
CA LEU A 293 26.08 2.75 9.97
C LEU A 293 26.91 3.47 11.05
N GLN A 294 26.94 4.79 11.00
CA GLN A 294 27.54 5.60 12.05
C GLN A 294 26.47 6.41 12.76
N VAL A 295 26.09 5.97 13.95
CA VAL A 295 25.05 6.63 14.75
C VAL A 295 25.68 7.82 15.49
N LYS A 296 25.50 9.03 14.93
CA LYS A 296 25.95 10.28 15.53
C LYS A 296 24.74 11.19 15.78
N GLY A 297 24.28 11.21 17.01
CA GLY A 297 23.09 11.97 17.38
C GLY A 297 21.79 11.35 16.90
N GLU A 298 20.73 12.12 16.89
CA GLU A 298 19.40 11.66 16.50
C GLU A 298 19.24 11.53 14.98
N TRP A 299 19.73 12.51 14.23
CA TRP A 299 19.55 12.61 12.77
C TRP A 299 20.79 12.16 12.01
N TYR A 300 21.23 10.92 12.23
CA TYR A 300 22.40 10.35 11.54
C TYR A 300 22.07 9.93 10.10
N GLU A 301 23.07 9.97 9.24
CA GLU A 301 22.94 9.55 7.84
C GLU A 301 22.60 8.07 7.73
N GLY A 302 21.65 7.75 6.86
CA GLY A 302 21.11 6.41 6.71
C GLY A 302 19.94 6.09 7.66
N ARG A 303 19.54 6.99 8.57
CA ARG A 303 18.39 6.76 9.43
C ARG A 303 17.09 6.74 8.61
N PRO A 304 16.29 5.64 8.68
CA PRO A 304 14.94 5.63 8.14
C PRO A 304 14.01 6.52 8.98
N VAL A 305 13.13 7.23 8.33
CA VAL A 305 12.14 8.13 8.96
C VAL A 305 10.77 7.84 8.39
N MET A 306 9.79 7.60 9.25
CA MET A 306 8.39 7.47 8.88
C MET A 306 7.61 8.68 9.40
N VAL A 307 6.86 9.31 8.53
CA VAL A 307 5.96 10.41 8.87
C VAL A 307 4.69 9.83 9.52
N THR A 308 4.35 10.30 10.70
CA THR A 308 3.19 9.81 11.46
C THR A 308 1.99 10.77 11.43
N ARG A 309 2.17 11.96 10.87
CA ARG A 309 1.10 12.97 10.73
C ARG A 309 1.24 13.71 9.41
N ASN A 310 0.10 14.09 8.83
CA ASN A 310 0.09 14.92 7.64
C ASN A 310 0.60 16.33 7.94
N ASP A 311 1.53 16.81 7.11
CA ASP A 311 1.96 18.21 7.09
C ASP A 311 1.92 18.73 5.64
N ALA A 312 0.84 19.43 5.31
CA ALA A 312 0.63 19.96 3.97
C ALA A 312 1.63 21.10 3.63
N GLN A 313 2.20 21.80 4.61
CA GLN A 313 3.19 22.84 4.37
C GLN A 313 4.55 22.25 3.99
N LEU A 314 4.88 21.10 4.55
CA LEU A 314 6.08 20.34 4.20
C LEU A 314 5.84 19.42 3.00
N GLY A 315 4.60 19.23 2.62
CA GLY A 315 4.17 18.29 1.59
C GLY A 315 4.41 16.83 1.98
N VAL A 316 4.44 16.49 3.26
CA VAL A 316 4.61 15.10 3.75
C VAL A 316 3.32 14.58 4.36
N PHE A 317 3.09 13.28 4.20
CA PHE A 317 1.86 12.64 4.61
C PHE A 317 2.13 11.46 5.55
N ASN A 318 1.13 11.13 6.36
CA ASN A 318 1.21 9.96 7.24
C ASN A 318 1.48 8.70 6.41
N GLY A 319 2.49 7.94 6.81
CA GLY A 319 2.94 6.75 6.11
C GLY A 319 4.08 6.99 5.10
N ASP A 320 4.42 8.25 4.77
CA ASP A 320 5.61 8.54 3.98
C ASP A 320 6.86 8.02 4.69
N VAL A 321 7.68 7.27 3.98
CA VAL A 321 8.94 6.75 4.50
C VAL A 321 10.11 7.29 3.69
N GLY A 322 11.06 7.88 4.38
CA GLY A 322 12.27 8.44 3.79
C GLY A 322 13.53 8.01 4.51
N VAL A 323 14.67 8.48 4.03
CA VAL A 323 15.99 8.23 4.62
C VAL A 323 16.72 9.54 4.81
N VAL A 324 17.43 9.69 5.92
CA VAL A 324 18.31 10.84 6.18
C VAL A 324 19.56 10.71 5.31
N LEU A 325 19.76 11.64 4.39
CA LEU A 325 20.94 11.71 3.52
C LEU A 325 21.43 13.17 3.46
N PRO A 326 22.71 13.40 3.15
CA PRO A 326 23.21 14.77 2.96
C PRO A 326 22.51 15.43 1.77
N GLY A 327 22.21 16.72 1.91
CA GLY A 327 21.83 17.57 0.79
C GLY A 327 23.06 17.99 -0.02
N THR A 328 22.88 18.70 -1.12
CA THR A 328 23.97 19.24 -1.96
C THR A 328 24.91 20.17 -1.19
N GLU A 329 24.43 20.79 -0.12
CA GLU A 329 25.19 21.65 0.78
C GLU A 329 25.81 20.91 1.98
N GLY A 330 25.75 19.57 2.00
CA GLY A 330 26.23 18.73 3.11
C GLY A 330 25.34 18.72 4.36
N LYS A 331 24.25 19.50 4.40
CA LYS A 331 23.32 19.50 5.54
C LYS A 331 22.38 18.30 5.45
N PRO A 332 22.06 17.62 6.57
CA PRO A 332 21.18 16.46 6.57
C PRO A 332 19.74 16.88 6.21
N LYS A 333 19.14 16.09 5.33
CA LYS A 333 17.72 16.18 4.95
C LYS A 333 17.10 14.78 4.96
N VAL A 334 15.81 14.69 5.22
CA VAL A 334 15.06 13.47 4.94
C VAL A 334 14.59 13.51 3.50
N TRP A 335 14.93 12.47 2.76
CA TRP A 335 14.58 12.34 1.36
C TRP A 335 13.49 11.27 1.20
N PHE A 336 12.48 11.57 0.41
CA PHE A 336 11.35 10.72 0.09
C PHE A 336 11.29 10.50 -1.41
N LEU A 337 10.83 9.30 -1.80
CA LEU A 337 10.60 8.95 -3.19
C LEU A 337 9.08 8.85 -3.44
N ASP A 338 8.58 9.61 -4.42
CA ASP A 338 7.21 9.57 -4.86
C ASP A 338 7.18 9.21 -6.36
N GLY A 339 7.05 7.91 -6.65
CA GLY A 339 7.30 7.38 -7.99
C GLY A 339 8.75 7.61 -8.42
N GLU A 340 9.00 8.49 -9.39
CA GLU A 340 10.34 8.90 -9.82
C GLU A 340 10.74 10.29 -9.27
N ALA A 341 9.81 10.98 -8.63
CA ALA A 341 10.05 12.31 -8.07
C ALA A 341 10.73 12.22 -6.70
N LEU A 342 11.72 13.10 -6.48
CA LEU A 342 12.36 13.25 -5.19
C LEU A 342 11.80 14.45 -4.45
N ARG A 343 11.54 14.26 -3.17
CA ARG A 343 11.14 15.31 -2.24
C ARG A 343 12.08 15.28 -1.04
N SER A 344 12.45 16.43 -0.53
CA SER A 344 13.31 16.50 0.66
C SER A 344 12.79 17.52 1.67
N VAL A 345 12.98 17.20 2.93
CA VAL A 345 12.64 18.07 4.06
C VAL A 345 13.83 18.16 5.00
N SER A 346 14.14 19.37 5.47
CA SER A 346 15.20 19.55 6.47
C SER A 346 14.82 18.81 7.76
N VAL A 347 15.78 18.09 8.35
CA VAL A 347 15.58 17.39 9.62
C VAL A 347 15.09 18.31 10.75
N MET A 348 15.51 19.57 10.73
CA MET A 348 15.10 20.59 11.73
C MET A 348 13.60 20.95 11.64
N ARG A 349 12.92 20.59 10.58
CA ARG A 349 11.48 20.86 10.40
C ARG A 349 10.61 19.65 10.70
N LEU A 350 11.23 18.49 10.90
CA LEU A 350 10.57 17.23 11.26
C LEU A 350 10.79 16.86 12.74
N ALA A 351 11.61 17.64 13.45
CA ALA A 351 11.91 17.47 14.88
C ALA A 351 10.77 17.92 15.77
#